data_3e699b9a3abf8a0ed0fdcf2d9dd7474d
#
_entry.id   3e699b9a3abf8a0ed0fdcf2d9dd7474d
#
_cell.length_a   1.000
_cell.length_b   1.000
_cell.length_c   1.000
_cell.angle_alpha   90.00
_cell.angle_beta   90.00
_cell.angle_gamma   90.00
#
_symmetry.space_group_name_H-M   'P 1'
#
loop_
_entity.id
_entity.type
_entity.pdbx_description
1 polymer ?
#
loop_
_entity_poly.entity_id
_entity_poly.type
_entity_poly.pdbx_seq_one_letter_code
_entity_poly.pdbx_strand_id
1 'polypeptide(L)'
;LWRHRIPLDEAENLSRQVAGALNYMKAHRIGALVVLQQETGLGDYWRTAVHLSAEISQELIISIFWKDNPLHDGALILDRERMTAAGCYLPLADAPEISRWYGTRHRAALGLSEVSDALILVVSEERGEVSLAYKGHLSKNLKDAQMEKLLFHYFSGRETVRRTWRVRLHRLMQLFWESPAQP
;
A
#
# COMPACT_ATOMS: atom_id res chain seq x y z
N LEU A 1 11.46 -23.99 -5.17
CA LEU A 1 10.25 -23.67 -4.40
C LEU A 1 9.19 -23.18 -5.38
N TRP A 2 8.20 -24.02 -5.65
CA TRP A 2 7.05 -23.71 -6.51
C TRP A 2 6.22 -22.65 -5.80
N ARG A 3 6.29 -21.40 -6.25
CA ARG A 3 5.38 -20.36 -5.80
C ARG A 3 4.01 -20.65 -6.42
N HIS A 4 3.02 -20.90 -5.59
CA HIS A 4 1.64 -20.99 -6.03
C HIS A 4 1.29 -19.71 -6.81
N ARG A 5 0.98 -19.88 -8.07
CA ARG A 5 0.45 -18.77 -8.90
C ARG A 5 -1.04 -18.69 -8.62
N ILE A 6 -1.47 -17.53 -8.20
CA ILE A 6 -2.90 -17.24 -8.07
C ILE A 6 -3.50 -17.27 -9.49
N PRO A 7 -4.62 -17.97 -9.72
CA PRO A 7 -5.36 -17.89 -10.96
C PRO A 7 -5.67 -16.44 -11.34
N LEU A 8 -5.78 -16.14 -12.66
CA LEU A 8 -5.95 -14.75 -13.10
C LEU A 8 -7.29 -14.14 -12.67
N ASP A 9 -8.34 -14.93 -12.66
CA ASP A 9 -9.67 -14.57 -12.18
C ASP A 9 -9.66 -14.24 -10.68
N GLU A 10 -8.92 -15.01 -9.89
CA GLU A 10 -8.72 -14.73 -8.47
C GLU A 10 -7.88 -13.48 -8.24
N ALA A 11 -6.78 -13.31 -9.00
CA ALA A 11 -5.97 -12.10 -8.94
C ALA A 11 -6.78 -10.85 -9.31
N GLU A 12 -7.67 -10.95 -10.28
CA GLU A 12 -8.58 -9.87 -10.66
C GLU A 12 -9.60 -9.58 -9.54
N ASN A 13 -10.14 -10.62 -8.91
CA ASN A 13 -11.05 -10.45 -7.79
C ASN A 13 -10.38 -9.78 -6.59
N LEU A 14 -9.20 -10.26 -6.18
CA LEU A 14 -8.42 -9.65 -5.08
C LEU A 14 -8.06 -8.19 -5.38
N SER A 15 -7.68 -7.89 -6.62
CA SER A 15 -7.41 -6.52 -7.06
C SER A 15 -8.63 -5.62 -6.92
N ARG A 16 -9.81 -6.10 -7.31
CA ARG A 16 -11.08 -5.36 -7.15
C ARG A 16 -11.45 -5.14 -5.69
N GLN A 17 -11.25 -6.14 -4.83
CA GLN A 17 -11.52 -6.01 -3.39
C GLN A 17 -10.67 -4.90 -2.76
N VAL A 18 -9.36 -4.89 -3.03
CA VAL A 18 -8.46 -3.88 -2.48
C VAL A 18 -8.72 -2.50 -3.10
N ALA A 19 -8.86 -2.43 -4.44
CA ALA A 19 -9.16 -1.18 -5.13
C ALA A 19 -10.49 -0.57 -4.67
N GLY A 20 -11.52 -1.40 -4.51
CA GLY A 20 -12.82 -0.99 -3.99
C GLY A 20 -12.73 -0.40 -2.58
N ALA A 21 -11.96 -1.02 -1.69
CA ALA A 21 -11.72 -0.50 -0.35
C ALA A 21 -11.00 0.86 -0.38
N LEU A 22 -9.92 0.96 -1.15
CA LEU A 22 -9.15 2.22 -1.28
C LEU A 22 -10.00 3.34 -1.87
N ASN A 23 -10.80 3.07 -2.90
CA ASN A 23 -11.69 4.03 -3.52
C ASN A 23 -12.82 4.48 -2.58
N TYR A 24 -13.39 3.55 -1.80
CA TYR A 24 -14.36 3.89 -0.77
C TYR A 24 -13.75 4.80 0.29
N MET A 25 -12.59 4.42 0.83
CA MET A 25 -11.91 5.21 1.87
C MET A 25 -11.47 6.58 1.35
N LYS A 26 -11.00 6.67 0.11
CA LYS A 26 -10.70 7.93 -0.58
C LYS A 26 -11.92 8.84 -0.65
N ALA A 27 -13.05 8.32 -1.09
CA ALA A 27 -14.30 9.08 -1.24
C ALA A 27 -14.86 9.56 0.10
N HIS A 28 -14.71 8.76 1.16
CA HIS A 28 -15.21 9.07 2.50
C HIS A 28 -14.16 9.70 3.43
N ARG A 29 -12.98 10.01 2.91
CA ARG A 29 -11.87 10.61 3.67
C ARG A 29 -11.48 9.81 4.92
N ILE A 30 -11.43 8.51 4.75
CA ILE A 30 -10.96 7.57 5.77
C ILE A 30 -9.47 7.34 5.54
N GLY A 31 -8.63 7.76 6.49
CA GLY A 31 -7.18 7.55 6.41
C GLY A 31 -6.83 6.07 6.52
N ALA A 32 -5.96 5.58 5.64
CA ALA A 32 -5.55 4.18 5.62
C ALA A 32 -4.10 4.01 5.21
N LEU A 33 -3.50 2.93 5.67
CA LEU A 33 -2.12 2.54 5.37
C LEU A 33 -2.09 1.04 5.07
N VAL A 34 -2.02 0.68 3.78
CA VAL A 34 -2.08 -0.70 3.30
C VAL A 34 -0.73 -1.10 2.71
N VAL A 35 -0.12 -2.14 3.27
CA VAL A 35 1.17 -2.67 2.87
C VAL A 35 0.98 -3.96 2.09
N LEU A 36 1.48 -3.98 0.87
CA LEU A 36 1.54 -5.18 0.03
C LEU A 36 2.94 -5.78 0.16
N GLN A 37 3.10 -6.81 0.98
CA GLN A 37 4.37 -7.49 1.22
C GLN A 37 4.84 -8.18 -0.06
N GLN A 38 6.13 -8.07 -0.36
CA GLN A 38 6.75 -8.77 -1.50
C GLN A 38 7.77 -9.81 -1.01
N GLU A 39 9.05 -9.67 -1.39
CA GLU A 39 10.09 -10.63 -1.03
C GLU A 39 10.64 -10.41 0.38
N THR A 40 10.75 -9.14 0.78
CA THR A 40 11.22 -8.80 2.12
C THR A 40 10.15 -9.16 3.15
N GLY A 41 10.47 -10.08 4.06
CA GLY A 41 9.58 -10.43 5.16
C GLY A 41 9.40 -9.26 6.12
N LEU A 42 8.17 -9.02 6.53
CA LEU A 42 7.80 -7.92 7.43
C LEU A 42 7.49 -8.40 8.85
N GLY A 43 7.94 -9.59 9.22
CA GLY A 43 7.65 -10.23 10.52
C GLY A 43 7.99 -9.37 11.73
N ASP A 44 9.02 -8.53 11.66
CA ASP A 44 9.42 -7.64 12.76
C ASP A 44 8.37 -6.55 13.05
N TYR A 45 7.62 -6.13 12.04
CA TYR A 45 6.61 -5.07 12.17
C TYR A 45 5.25 -5.57 12.64
N TRP A 46 4.95 -6.87 12.47
CA TRP A 46 3.66 -7.43 12.90
C TRP A 46 3.72 -8.30 14.14
N ARG A 47 4.92 -8.44 14.73
CA ARG A 47 5.11 -9.20 15.98
C ARG A 47 4.26 -8.68 17.14
N THR A 48 4.09 -7.35 17.25
CA THR A 48 3.30 -6.68 18.29
C THR A 48 1.92 -6.25 17.82
N ALA A 49 1.59 -6.50 16.56
CA ALA A 49 0.31 -6.17 15.95
C ALA A 49 -0.73 -7.26 16.16
N VAL A 50 -1.95 -7.01 15.76
CA VAL A 50 -3.01 -8.02 15.77
C VAL A 50 -2.89 -8.90 14.52
N HIS A 51 -2.63 -10.19 14.72
CA HIS A 51 -2.57 -11.18 13.66
C HIS A 51 -3.97 -11.53 13.19
N LEU A 52 -4.24 -11.42 11.90
CA LEU A 52 -5.57 -11.63 11.33
C LEU A 52 -5.70 -13.00 10.67
N SER A 53 -4.77 -13.35 9.78
CA SER A 53 -4.86 -14.55 8.93
C SER A 53 -6.19 -14.68 8.19
N ALA A 54 -6.74 -13.57 7.72
CA ALA A 54 -8.06 -13.46 7.12
C ALA A 54 -8.00 -13.38 5.60
N GLU A 55 -9.09 -13.75 4.93
CA GLU A 55 -9.27 -13.52 3.50
C GLU A 55 -9.41 -12.01 3.21
N ILE A 56 -8.92 -11.61 2.04
CA ILE A 56 -9.02 -10.22 1.60
C ILE A 56 -10.45 -9.94 1.16
N SER A 57 -11.09 -8.97 1.81
CA SER A 57 -12.38 -8.43 1.39
C SER A 57 -12.44 -6.93 1.57
N GLN A 58 -13.14 -6.28 0.66
CA GLN A 58 -13.36 -4.82 0.70
C GLN A 58 -13.94 -4.38 2.03
N GLU A 59 -14.96 -5.09 2.50
CA GLU A 59 -15.70 -4.77 3.72
C GLU A 59 -14.81 -4.87 4.96
N LEU A 60 -13.95 -5.89 5.02
CA LEU A 60 -13.06 -6.06 6.16
C LEU A 60 -11.96 -5.02 6.19
N ILE A 61 -11.39 -4.65 5.03
CA ILE A 61 -10.40 -3.57 4.92
C ILE A 61 -11.03 -2.25 5.40
N ILE A 62 -12.21 -1.89 4.90
CA ILE A 62 -12.93 -0.68 5.31
C ILE A 62 -13.21 -0.71 6.81
N SER A 63 -13.64 -1.84 7.36
CA SER A 63 -13.94 -2.00 8.77
C SER A 63 -12.71 -1.78 9.64
N ILE A 64 -11.55 -2.29 9.24
CA ILE A 64 -10.28 -2.10 9.97
C ILE A 64 -9.92 -0.61 10.09
N PHE A 65 -10.07 0.16 9.02
CA PHE A 65 -9.71 1.58 9.01
C PHE A 65 -10.86 2.51 9.43
N TRP A 66 -12.01 1.95 9.77
CA TRP A 66 -13.11 2.77 10.28
C TRP A 66 -12.70 3.52 11.55
N LYS A 67 -13.08 4.79 11.65
CA LYS A 67 -12.58 5.75 12.65
C LYS A 67 -12.76 5.15 14.03
N ASP A 68 -13.43 4.58 14.63
CA ASP A 68 -13.50 4.10 16.03
C ASP A 68 -13.04 2.64 16.20
N ASN A 69 -12.51 2.01 15.15
CA ASN A 69 -11.99 0.66 15.26
C ASN A 69 -10.61 0.67 15.94
N PRO A 70 -10.35 -0.18 16.95
CA PRO A 70 -9.05 -0.27 17.62
C PRO A 70 -7.87 -0.56 16.69
N LEU A 71 -8.11 -1.08 15.49
CA LEU A 71 -7.08 -1.44 14.51
C LEU A 71 -6.78 -0.34 13.48
N HIS A 72 -7.52 0.78 13.51
CA HIS A 72 -7.39 1.82 12.48
C HIS A 72 -6.07 2.60 12.55
N ASP A 73 -5.43 2.63 13.71
CA ASP A 73 -4.12 3.24 13.88
C ASP A 73 -3.02 2.22 13.57
N GLY A 74 -2.16 2.56 12.60
CA GLY A 74 -1.14 1.67 12.07
C GLY A 74 -1.48 1.12 10.67
N ALA A 75 -0.68 0.16 10.23
CA ALA A 75 -0.80 -0.42 8.90
C ALA A 75 -1.53 -1.76 8.90
N LEU A 76 -2.23 -2.03 7.80
CA LEU A 76 -2.70 -3.35 7.42
C LEU A 76 -1.67 -3.99 6.49
N ILE A 77 -1.17 -5.16 6.82
CA ILE A 77 -0.24 -5.92 5.97
C ILE A 77 -1.01 -7.02 5.23
N LEU A 78 -0.89 -7.00 3.91
CA LEU A 78 -1.33 -8.05 3.01
C LEU A 78 -0.12 -8.85 2.54
N ASP A 79 -0.20 -10.17 2.64
CA ASP A 79 0.75 -11.08 2.02
C ASP A 79 0.00 -11.92 0.99
N ARG A 80 0.09 -11.52 -0.27
CA ARG A 80 -0.59 -12.13 -1.42
C ARG A 80 -2.10 -12.24 -1.21
N GLU A 81 -2.59 -13.41 -0.84
CA GLU A 81 -4.02 -13.76 -0.78
C GLU A 81 -4.67 -13.42 0.57
N ARG A 82 -3.88 -13.02 1.56
CA ARG A 82 -4.39 -12.90 2.92
C ARG A 82 -4.05 -11.57 3.58
N MET A 83 -4.93 -11.15 4.46
CA MET A 83 -4.63 -10.11 5.45
C MET A 83 -3.91 -10.76 6.62
N THR A 84 -2.64 -10.36 6.80
CA THR A 84 -1.73 -10.99 7.76
C THR A 84 -1.83 -10.37 9.14
N ALA A 85 -1.79 -9.06 9.22
CA ALA A 85 -1.82 -8.33 10.49
C ALA A 85 -2.36 -6.90 10.30
N ALA A 86 -2.95 -6.35 11.35
CA ALA A 86 -3.42 -4.96 11.39
C ALA A 86 -2.93 -4.25 12.65
N GLY A 87 -2.96 -2.91 12.64
CA GLY A 87 -2.39 -2.10 13.70
C GLY A 87 -0.87 -2.18 13.78
N CYS A 88 -0.20 -2.37 12.63
CA CYS A 88 1.24 -2.50 12.57
C CYS A 88 1.91 -1.12 12.61
N TYR A 89 2.81 -0.90 13.56
CA TYR A 89 3.60 0.32 13.63
C TYR A 89 4.83 0.19 12.72
N LEU A 90 5.00 1.15 11.83
CA LEU A 90 6.06 1.20 10.83
C LEU A 90 7.09 2.28 11.19
N PRO A 91 8.34 2.15 10.70
CA PRO A 91 9.35 3.19 10.89
C PRO A 91 8.92 4.47 10.17
N LEU A 92 9.12 5.61 10.82
CA LEU A 92 8.84 6.92 10.25
C LEU A 92 10.05 7.43 9.50
N ALA A 93 9.89 7.86 8.25
CA ALA A 93 10.94 8.54 7.52
C ALA A 93 11.30 9.88 8.19
N ASP A 94 12.60 10.16 8.28
CA ASP A 94 13.10 11.47 8.65
C ASP A 94 13.22 12.35 7.41
N ALA A 95 12.08 12.92 7.02
CA ALA A 95 11.93 13.72 5.78
C ALA A 95 11.20 15.03 6.13
N PRO A 96 11.90 16.07 6.57
CA PRO A 96 11.30 17.35 6.99
C PRO A 96 10.45 18.01 5.89
N GLU A 97 10.85 17.88 4.63
CA GLU A 97 10.12 18.40 3.47
C GLU A 97 8.77 17.71 3.28
N ILE A 98 8.67 16.42 3.60
CA ILE A 98 7.42 15.65 3.52
C ILE A 98 6.51 15.96 4.70
N SER A 99 7.08 16.19 5.90
CA SER A 99 6.30 16.44 7.11
C SER A 99 5.46 17.74 7.05
N ARG A 100 5.80 18.67 6.17
CA ARG A 100 5.01 19.90 5.94
C ARG A 100 3.71 19.65 5.19
N TRP A 101 3.70 18.63 4.32
CA TRP A 101 2.61 18.40 3.36
C TRP A 101 1.83 17.11 3.62
N TYR A 102 2.43 16.18 4.38
CA TYR A 102 1.91 14.85 4.60
C TYR A 102 1.92 14.47 6.07
N GLY A 103 0.88 13.78 6.51
CA GLY A 103 0.74 13.31 7.88
C GLY A 103 1.56 12.06 8.20
N THR A 104 1.36 11.53 9.40
CA THR A 104 2.11 10.39 9.96
C THR A 104 2.05 9.14 9.09
N ARG A 105 0.88 8.83 8.46
CA ARG A 105 0.73 7.66 7.59
C ARG A 105 1.64 7.72 6.36
N HIS A 106 1.81 8.88 5.76
CA HIS A 106 2.71 9.05 4.62
C HIS A 106 4.18 8.89 5.02
N ARG A 107 4.57 9.43 6.19
CA ARG A 107 5.92 9.26 6.74
C ARG A 107 6.21 7.79 7.09
N ALA A 108 5.23 7.08 7.63
CA ALA A 108 5.32 5.66 7.91
C ALA A 108 5.45 4.83 6.62
N ALA A 109 4.67 5.16 5.59
CA ALA A 109 4.77 4.52 4.29
C ALA A 109 6.14 4.72 3.65
N LEU A 110 6.64 5.95 3.67
CA LEU A 110 7.97 6.27 3.14
C LEU A 110 9.05 5.53 3.92
N GLY A 111 9.02 5.55 5.25
CA GLY A 111 10.01 4.89 6.11
C GLY A 111 10.10 3.38 5.87
N LEU A 112 8.97 2.68 5.75
CA LEU A 112 8.99 1.26 5.41
C LEU A 112 9.51 1.03 3.99
N SER A 113 9.18 1.91 3.04
CA SER A 113 9.63 1.78 1.64
C SER A 113 11.13 1.95 1.45
N GLU A 114 11.82 2.59 2.38
CA GLU A 114 13.28 2.75 2.39
C GLU A 114 14.01 1.46 2.75
N VAL A 115 13.39 0.63 3.59
CA VAL A 115 14.02 -0.59 4.16
C VAL A 115 13.41 -1.90 3.64
N SER A 116 12.43 -1.83 2.73
CA SER A 116 11.78 -3.00 2.16
C SER A 116 11.45 -2.82 0.68
N ASP A 117 11.06 -3.90 0.03
CA ASP A 117 10.56 -3.88 -1.34
C ASP A 117 9.02 -3.86 -1.42
N ALA A 118 8.35 -3.65 -0.27
CA ALA A 118 6.90 -3.58 -0.20
C ALA A 118 6.33 -2.43 -1.03
N LEU A 119 5.11 -2.60 -1.53
CA LEU A 119 4.31 -1.53 -2.11
C LEU A 119 3.38 -1.03 -1.02
N ILE A 120 3.45 0.26 -0.68
CA ILE A 120 2.67 0.81 0.41
C ILE A 120 1.71 1.87 -0.13
N LEU A 121 0.41 1.63 0.05
CA LEU A 121 -0.66 2.50 -0.38
C LEU A 121 -1.19 3.30 0.81
N VAL A 122 -1.26 4.61 0.64
CA VAL A 122 -1.73 5.55 1.67
C VAL A 122 -2.97 6.26 1.19
N VAL A 123 -4.03 6.22 1.96
CA VAL A 123 -5.20 7.08 1.76
C VAL A 123 -5.11 8.29 2.68
N SER A 124 -5.08 9.48 2.10
CA SER A 124 -5.10 10.74 2.83
C SER A 124 -6.52 11.10 3.26
N GLU A 125 -6.76 11.20 4.57
CA GLU A 125 -8.05 11.67 5.09
C GLU A 125 -8.28 13.17 4.83
N GLU A 126 -7.21 13.96 4.73
CA GLU A 126 -7.30 15.39 4.47
C GLU A 126 -7.60 15.71 3.00
N ARG A 127 -6.96 14.97 2.08
CA ARG A 127 -7.04 15.26 0.63
C ARG A 127 -8.02 14.37 -0.12
N GLY A 128 -8.33 13.16 0.42
CA GLY A 128 -9.08 12.15 -0.32
C GLY A 128 -8.31 11.67 -1.55
N GLU A 129 -7.03 11.37 -1.37
CA GLU A 129 -6.10 10.93 -2.41
C GLU A 129 -5.42 9.63 -1.99
N VAL A 130 -5.03 8.81 -2.97
CA VAL A 130 -4.22 7.61 -2.75
C VAL A 130 -2.82 7.85 -3.28
N SER A 131 -1.82 7.62 -2.44
CA SER A 131 -0.39 7.70 -2.80
C SER A 131 0.26 6.32 -2.67
N LEU A 132 1.30 6.08 -3.46
CA LEU A 132 2.15 4.90 -3.39
C LEU A 132 3.52 5.29 -2.84
N ALA A 133 3.98 4.60 -1.79
CA ALA A 133 5.37 4.64 -1.38
C ALA A 133 6.09 3.36 -1.84
N TYR A 134 7.26 3.52 -2.45
CA TYR A 134 8.09 2.44 -2.95
C TYR A 134 9.55 2.87 -3.07
N LYS A 135 10.48 2.10 -2.49
CA LYS A 135 11.94 2.35 -2.55
C LYS A 135 12.35 3.78 -2.20
N GLY A 136 11.83 4.30 -1.09
CA GLY A 136 12.15 5.63 -0.62
C GLY A 136 11.50 6.77 -1.41
N HIS A 137 10.55 6.48 -2.29
CA HIS A 137 9.82 7.48 -3.07
C HIS A 137 8.33 7.43 -2.78
N LEU A 138 7.72 8.61 -2.74
CA LEU A 138 6.28 8.77 -2.55
C LEU A 138 5.67 9.37 -3.82
N SER A 139 4.69 8.69 -4.42
CA SER A 139 3.96 9.25 -5.56
C SER A 139 2.97 10.32 -5.10
N LYS A 140 2.61 11.22 -5.99
CA LYS A 140 1.39 12.01 -5.85
C LYS A 140 0.16 11.10 -6.07
N ASN A 141 -1.02 11.70 -6.04
CA ASN A 141 -2.29 11.02 -6.21
C ASN A 141 -2.31 10.03 -7.38
N LEU A 142 -2.48 8.73 -7.06
CA LEU A 142 -2.66 7.69 -8.06
C LEU A 142 -4.06 7.82 -8.69
N LYS A 143 -4.10 7.73 -10.00
CA LYS A 143 -5.37 7.57 -10.74
C LYS A 143 -5.91 6.15 -10.54
N ASP A 144 -7.22 6.01 -10.57
CA ASP A 144 -7.89 4.71 -10.34
C ASP A 144 -7.36 3.61 -11.26
N ALA A 145 -7.20 3.89 -12.56
CA ALA A 145 -6.63 2.95 -13.51
C ALA A 145 -5.18 2.53 -13.21
N GLN A 146 -4.37 3.42 -12.65
CA GLN A 146 -2.99 3.13 -12.23
C GLN A 146 -2.99 2.22 -11.00
N MET A 147 -3.85 2.49 -10.05
CA MET A 147 -4.02 1.70 -8.83
C MET A 147 -4.51 0.28 -9.14
N GLU A 148 -5.55 0.15 -9.96
CA GLU A 148 -6.06 -1.16 -10.39
C GLU A 148 -5.00 -1.99 -11.10
N LYS A 149 -4.24 -1.37 -12.00
CA LYS A 149 -3.15 -2.02 -12.71
C LYS A 149 -2.02 -2.46 -11.77
N LEU A 150 -1.67 -1.63 -10.78
CA LEU A 150 -0.70 -1.94 -9.74
C LEU A 150 -1.13 -3.19 -8.96
N LEU A 151 -2.36 -3.19 -8.47
CA LEU A 151 -2.92 -4.27 -7.67
C LEU A 151 -3.01 -5.58 -8.47
N PHE A 152 -3.48 -5.53 -9.70
CA PHE A 152 -3.53 -6.71 -10.56
C PHE A 152 -2.14 -7.31 -10.79
N HIS A 153 -1.10 -6.48 -10.98
CA HIS A 153 0.26 -6.95 -11.13
C HIS A 153 0.80 -7.58 -9.84
N TYR A 154 0.48 -7.00 -8.70
CA TYR A 154 0.86 -7.56 -7.41
C TYR A 154 0.27 -8.95 -7.21
N PHE A 155 -1.04 -9.12 -7.41
CA PHE A 155 -1.74 -10.38 -7.17
C PHE A 155 -1.44 -11.44 -8.23
N SER A 156 -1.32 -11.07 -9.51
CA SER A 156 -1.06 -12.04 -10.59
C SER A 156 0.34 -12.66 -10.55
N GLY A 157 1.29 -12.07 -9.84
CA GLY A 157 2.62 -12.65 -9.58
C GLY A 157 3.45 -12.97 -10.82
N ARG A 158 3.15 -12.39 -12.00
CA ARG A 158 3.84 -12.68 -13.27
C ARG A 158 5.27 -12.14 -13.26
N GLU A 159 6.24 -13.02 -13.22
CA GLU A 159 7.68 -12.68 -13.23
C GLU A 159 8.11 -11.91 -14.48
N THR A 160 7.58 -12.25 -15.65
CA THR A 160 7.84 -11.53 -16.91
C THR A 160 7.38 -10.08 -16.84
N VAL A 161 6.32 -9.82 -16.10
CA VAL A 161 5.78 -8.50 -15.85
C VAL A 161 6.58 -7.80 -14.75
N ARG A 162 7.12 -8.53 -13.78
CA ARG A 162 7.91 -8.02 -12.67
C ARG A 162 9.16 -7.26 -13.12
N ARG A 163 9.92 -7.81 -14.07
CA ARG A 163 11.12 -7.15 -14.59
C ARG A 163 10.78 -5.91 -15.42
N THR A 164 9.79 -6.02 -16.29
CA THR A 164 9.31 -4.90 -17.11
C THR A 164 8.56 -3.86 -16.26
N TRP A 165 7.88 -4.32 -15.21
CA TRP A 165 7.11 -3.44 -14.33
C TRP A 165 7.98 -2.71 -13.32
N ARG A 166 9.03 -3.33 -12.79
CA ARG A 166 10.04 -2.61 -11.98
C ARG A 166 10.66 -1.45 -12.75
N VAL A 167 10.94 -1.65 -14.03
CA VAL A 167 11.41 -0.59 -14.94
C VAL A 167 10.29 0.42 -15.24
N ARG A 168 9.05 -0.05 -15.47
CA ARG A 168 7.89 0.82 -15.71
C ARG A 168 7.42 1.54 -14.46
N LEU A 169 7.43 0.90 -13.31
CA LEU A 169 7.11 1.52 -12.03
C LEU A 169 8.16 2.60 -11.70
N HIS A 170 9.44 2.30 -11.91
CA HIS A 170 10.51 3.28 -11.76
C HIS A 170 10.32 4.45 -12.74
N ARG A 171 9.95 4.19 -14.00
CA ARG A 171 9.66 5.22 -15.01
C ARG A 171 8.35 5.97 -14.71
N LEU A 172 7.32 5.28 -14.21
CA LEU A 172 6.09 5.91 -13.72
C LEU A 172 6.37 6.79 -12.51
N MET A 173 7.18 6.32 -11.57
CA MET A 173 7.62 7.10 -10.42
C MET A 173 8.44 8.32 -10.84
N GLN A 174 9.29 8.20 -11.87
CA GLN A 174 10.03 9.34 -12.43
C GLN A 174 9.13 10.37 -13.13
N LEU A 175 8.06 9.94 -13.78
CA LEU A 175 7.09 10.84 -14.43
C LEU A 175 6.19 11.56 -13.42
N PHE A 176 6.01 11.00 -12.22
CA PHE A 176 5.23 11.59 -11.12
C PHE A 176 6.10 12.24 -10.05
N TRP A 177 7.43 12.14 -10.19
CA TRP A 177 8.39 12.83 -9.38
C TRP A 177 8.58 14.25 -9.93
N GLU A 178 7.72 15.16 -9.56
CA GLU A 178 8.14 16.55 -9.54
C GLU A 178 9.00 16.76 -8.29
N SER A 179 10.26 17.15 -8.49
CA SER A 179 11.06 17.73 -7.43
C SER A 179 10.20 18.71 -6.62
N PRO A 180 10.33 18.76 -5.29
CA PRO A 180 9.68 19.81 -4.54
C PRO A 180 10.03 21.12 -5.23
N ALA A 181 9.01 21.88 -5.62
CA ALA A 181 9.21 23.18 -6.24
C ALA A 181 10.18 23.96 -5.35
N GLN A 182 11.33 24.28 -5.91
CA GLN A 182 12.19 25.28 -5.31
C GLN A 182 11.42 26.60 -5.26
N PRO A 183 11.58 27.40 -4.19
CA PRO A 183 10.87 28.65 -4.00
C PRO A 183 11.14 29.66 -5.10
#